data_85aa7b13b893a102afad2d478ee4d1f5
#
_entry.id   85aa7b13b893a102afad2d478ee4d1f5
#
_cell.length_a   1.000
_cell.length_b   1.000
_cell.length_c   1.000
_cell.angle_alpha   90.00
_cell.angle_beta   90.00
_cell.angle_gamma   90.00
#
_symmetry.space_group_name_H-M   'P 1'
#
loop_
_entity.id
_entity.type
_entity.pdbx_description
1 polymer ?
#
loop_
_entity_poly.entity_id
_entity_poly.type
_entity_poly.pdbx_seq_one_letter_code
_entity_poly.pdbx_strand_id
1 'polypeptide(L)'
;MSRLSRRALHHATFALGAAITTLLVLTAAASFVWTPTDPLAMSIAARLEGPSAAHPFGTDQFGRDILARVIAGAHTSIAVGVIAVGIGAVVGVLIGILSGYVGGWLDEALMRLIDAIQGFPAILSALLFSAVFTPGIAISMVAIGIAFVPIFARLTRGSFLELRDREFVLAAQALGASAPRVVTCHVLPNTLPPLIIQATTSFPVAVLAEAALAYLGLGTQPPYPSWGLMLKDAQNFLSMSPWFALFPGGAIALTVLGLNLLGDGLRDLLDPKTT
;
A
#
# COMPACT_ATOMS: atom_id res chain seq x y z
N MET A 1 -16.39 -24.85 -5.39
CA MET A 1 -15.05 -24.26 -5.38
C MET A 1 -14.50 -24.31 -6.80
N SER A 2 -14.17 -23.16 -7.39
CA SER A 2 -13.64 -23.07 -8.76
C SER A 2 -12.26 -23.75 -8.86
N ARG A 3 -11.85 -24.17 -10.07
CA ARG A 3 -10.50 -24.75 -10.31
C ARG A 3 -9.38 -23.81 -9.82
N LEU A 4 -9.61 -22.50 -9.88
CA LEU A 4 -8.69 -21.47 -9.38
C LEU A 4 -8.50 -21.54 -7.84
N SER A 5 -9.56 -21.77 -7.07
CA SER A 5 -9.42 -21.84 -5.60
C SER A 5 -8.67 -23.08 -5.12
N ARG A 6 -8.74 -24.21 -5.84
CA ARG A 6 -7.92 -25.39 -5.54
C ARG A 6 -6.44 -25.19 -5.90
N ARG A 7 -6.15 -24.56 -7.03
CA ARG A 7 -4.76 -24.22 -7.41
C ARG A 7 -4.13 -23.21 -6.43
N ALA A 8 -4.85 -22.17 -6.01
CA ALA A 8 -4.38 -21.18 -5.05
C ALA A 8 -3.93 -21.81 -3.71
N LEU A 9 -4.65 -22.82 -3.21
CA LEU A 9 -4.29 -23.53 -1.98
C LEU A 9 -3.06 -24.46 -2.13
N HIS A 10 -2.72 -24.87 -3.36
CA HIS A 10 -1.52 -25.67 -3.64
C HIS A 10 -0.25 -24.82 -3.86
N HIS A 11 -0.39 -23.50 -4.10
CA HIS A 11 0.75 -22.58 -4.11
C HIS A 11 1.05 -22.12 -2.67
N ALA A 12 2.03 -22.73 -2.02
CA ALA A 12 2.39 -22.45 -0.63
C ALA A 12 2.68 -20.95 -0.38
N THR A 13 3.32 -20.27 -1.33
CA THR A 13 3.59 -18.82 -1.29
C THR A 13 2.31 -17.99 -1.23
N PHE A 14 1.34 -18.29 -2.09
CA PHE A 14 0.05 -17.60 -2.08
C PHE A 14 -0.71 -17.85 -0.78
N ALA A 15 -0.78 -19.12 -0.32
CA ALA A 15 -1.50 -19.49 0.89
C ALA A 15 -0.91 -18.82 2.14
N LEU A 16 0.42 -18.79 2.26
CA LEU A 16 1.11 -18.13 3.36
C LEU A 16 0.92 -16.61 3.31
N GLY A 17 1.12 -15.99 2.15
CA GLY A 17 0.89 -14.57 1.96
C GLY A 17 -0.55 -14.16 2.25
N ALA A 18 -1.53 -14.93 1.79
CA ALA A 18 -2.95 -14.72 2.06
C ALA A 18 -3.28 -14.87 3.55
N ALA A 19 -2.71 -15.86 4.23
CA ALA A 19 -2.92 -16.08 5.67
C ALA A 19 -2.38 -14.90 6.49
N ILE A 20 -1.14 -14.46 6.24
CA ILE A 20 -0.53 -13.32 6.93
C ILE A 20 -1.33 -12.04 6.65
N THR A 21 -1.63 -11.76 5.38
CA THR A 21 -2.38 -10.55 5.00
C THR A 21 -3.78 -10.55 5.60
N THR A 22 -4.48 -11.69 5.60
CA THR A 22 -5.80 -11.82 6.22
C THR A 22 -5.72 -11.57 7.72
N LEU A 23 -4.73 -12.15 8.42
CA LEU A 23 -4.52 -11.89 9.85
C LEU A 23 -4.31 -10.39 10.12
N LEU A 24 -3.48 -9.72 9.32
CA LEU A 24 -3.23 -8.29 9.45
C LEU A 24 -4.48 -7.44 9.21
N VAL A 25 -5.28 -7.76 8.17
CA VAL A 25 -6.53 -7.07 7.88
C VAL A 25 -7.54 -7.30 9.01
N LEU A 26 -7.65 -8.52 9.53
CA LEU A 26 -8.51 -8.81 10.67
C LEU A 26 -8.06 -8.08 11.93
N THR A 27 -6.77 -8.01 12.20
CA THR A 27 -6.20 -7.24 13.32
C THR A 27 -6.53 -5.75 13.17
N ALA A 28 -6.35 -5.19 11.99
CA ALA A 28 -6.70 -3.80 11.71
C ALA A 28 -8.21 -3.54 11.83
N ALA A 29 -9.05 -4.44 11.35
CA ALA A 29 -10.50 -4.32 11.49
C ALA A 29 -10.94 -4.45 12.96
N ALA A 30 -10.37 -5.41 13.70
CA ALA A 30 -10.64 -5.59 15.11
C ALA A 30 -10.25 -4.37 15.95
N SER A 31 -9.17 -3.67 15.57
CA SER A 31 -8.67 -2.49 16.31
C SER A 31 -9.65 -1.33 16.39
N PHE A 32 -10.66 -1.27 15.51
CA PHE A 32 -11.72 -0.25 15.59
C PHE A 32 -12.71 -0.49 16.74
N VAL A 33 -12.87 -1.74 17.16
CA VAL A 33 -13.86 -2.12 18.17
C VAL A 33 -13.22 -2.66 19.44
N TRP A 34 -11.99 -3.15 19.36
CA TRP A 34 -11.33 -3.79 20.49
C TRP A 34 -9.80 -3.66 20.44
N THR A 35 -9.25 -3.29 21.59
CA THR A 35 -7.81 -3.41 21.91
C THR A 35 -7.69 -3.98 23.32
N PRO A 36 -6.61 -4.72 23.65
CA PRO A 36 -6.45 -5.30 24.99
C PRO A 36 -6.53 -4.29 26.12
N THR A 37 -6.00 -3.09 25.89
CA THR A 37 -6.06 -1.92 26.78
C THR A 37 -6.28 -0.68 25.92
N ASP A 38 -6.61 0.45 26.52
CA ASP A 38 -6.64 1.72 25.78
C ASP A 38 -5.22 2.08 25.29
N PRO A 39 -4.99 2.18 23.95
CA PRO A 39 -3.68 2.47 23.39
C PRO A 39 -3.15 3.87 23.74
N LEU A 40 -3.98 4.74 24.31
CA LEU A 40 -3.63 6.10 24.73
C LEU A 40 -3.46 6.21 26.24
N ALA A 41 -3.91 5.22 27.04
CA ALA A 41 -3.80 5.24 28.49
C ALA A 41 -2.35 5.25 28.94
N MET A 42 -1.95 6.26 29.71
CA MET A 42 -0.59 6.45 30.20
C MET A 42 -0.47 5.99 31.66
N SER A 43 0.63 5.31 31.99
CA SER A 43 0.98 4.90 33.34
C SER A 43 2.46 5.15 33.63
N ILE A 44 2.81 6.27 34.22
CA ILE A 44 4.22 6.63 34.47
C ILE A 44 4.91 5.58 35.35
N ALA A 45 4.16 4.92 36.23
CA ALA A 45 4.69 3.84 37.09
C ALA A 45 5.15 2.62 36.29
N ALA A 46 4.49 2.33 35.16
CA ALA A 46 4.79 1.21 34.26
C ALA A 46 5.68 1.61 33.07
N ARG A 47 6.43 2.70 33.17
CA ARG A 47 7.25 3.23 32.08
C ARG A 47 8.39 2.29 31.70
N LEU A 48 8.52 1.98 30.39
CA LEU A 48 9.60 1.15 29.80
C LEU A 48 9.71 -0.25 30.42
N GLU A 49 8.61 -0.79 30.92
CA GLU A 49 8.59 -2.17 31.41
C GLU A 49 8.77 -3.17 30.27
N GLY A 50 9.48 -4.24 30.56
CA GLY A 50 9.63 -5.37 29.63
C GLY A 50 8.34 -6.18 29.47
N PRO A 51 8.32 -7.15 28.53
CA PRO A 51 7.20 -8.04 28.35
C PRO A 51 6.83 -8.77 29.63
N SER A 52 5.53 -8.76 29.97
CA SER A 52 4.95 -9.38 31.16
C SER A 52 3.55 -9.90 30.88
N ALA A 53 2.95 -10.62 31.83
CA ALA A 53 1.56 -11.08 31.70
C ALA A 53 0.55 -9.92 31.59
N ALA A 54 0.83 -8.78 32.23
CA ALA A 54 0.00 -7.58 32.14
C ALA A 54 0.24 -6.80 30.84
N HIS A 55 1.47 -6.78 30.35
CA HIS A 55 1.89 -6.08 29.13
C HIS A 55 2.69 -7.04 28.24
N PRO A 56 2.04 -7.86 27.38
CA PRO A 56 2.71 -8.93 26.63
C PRO A 56 3.86 -8.45 25.75
N PHE A 57 3.80 -7.21 25.24
CA PHE A 57 4.86 -6.58 24.44
C PHE A 57 5.65 -5.51 25.22
N GLY A 58 5.38 -5.38 26.53
CA GLY A 58 5.93 -4.32 27.36
C GLY A 58 5.23 -2.98 27.17
N THR A 59 5.85 -1.93 27.69
CA THR A 59 5.31 -0.56 27.68
C THR A 59 6.29 0.43 27.08
N ASP A 60 5.76 1.55 26.57
CA ASP A 60 6.54 2.63 25.95
C ASP A 60 7.06 3.66 26.99
N GLN A 61 7.65 4.76 26.51
CA GLN A 61 8.19 5.85 27.34
C GLN A 61 7.16 6.60 28.20
N PHE A 62 5.88 6.39 27.96
CA PHE A 62 4.79 6.93 28.76
C PHE A 62 4.02 5.86 29.54
N GLY A 63 4.52 4.61 29.54
CA GLY A 63 3.85 3.47 30.16
C GLY A 63 2.59 3.01 29.43
N ARG A 64 2.45 3.34 28.13
CA ARG A 64 1.35 2.86 27.29
C ARG A 64 1.67 1.46 26.79
N ASP A 65 0.66 0.61 26.69
CA ASP A 65 0.82 -0.79 26.26
C ASP A 65 1.22 -0.89 24.77
N ILE A 66 2.37 -1.51 24.50
CA ILE A 66 2.91 -1.63 23.14
C ILE A 66 2.02 -2.54 22.27
N LEU A 67 1.45 -3.64 22.81
CA LEU A 67 0.57 -4.54 22.05
C LEU A 67 -0.70 -3.80 21.59
N ALA A 68 -1.36 -3.07 22.49
CA ALA A 68 -2.53 -2.27 22.14
C ALA A 68 -2.20 -1.24 21.07
N ARG A 69 -1.04 -0.59 21.15
CA ARG A 69 -0.57 0.40 20.16
C ARG A 69 -0.19 -0.22 18.83
N VAL A 70 0.41 -1.42 18.81
CA VAL A 70 0.70 -2.16 17.56
C VAL A 70 -0.60 -2.56 16.87
N ILE A 71 -1.59 -3.05 17.62
CA ILE A 71 -2.92 -3.39 17.09
C ILE A 71 -3.61 -2.13 16.55
N ALA A 72 -3.65 -1.05 17.32
CA ALA A 72 -4.23 0.21 16.87
C ALA A 72 -3.48 0.84 15.69
N GLY A 73 -2.15 0.70 15.61
CA GLY A 73 -1.35 1.17 14.48
C GLY A 73 -1.61 0.41 13.18
N ALA A 74 -2.12 -0.82 13.26
CA ALA A 74 -2.37 -1.66 12.07
C ALA A 74 -3.39 -1.01 11.11
N HIS A 75 -4.51 -0.44 11.64
CA HIS A 75 -5.50 0.19 10.77
C HIS A 75 -4.92 1.44 10.07
N THR A 76 -4.07 2.20 10.76
CA THR A 76 -3.41 3.38 10.19
C THR A 76 -2.53 3.00 9.01
N SER A 77 -1.64 2.02 9.18
CA SER A 77 -0.70 1.57 8.13
C SER A 77 -1.42 0.93 6.95
N ILE A 78 -2.48 0.13 7.19
CA ILE A 78 -3.28 -0.45 6.11
C ILE A 78 -4.09 0.62 5.37
N ALA A 79 -4.70 1.57 6.09
CA ALA A 79 -5.46 2.64 5.46
C ALA A 79 -4.58 3.50 4.54
N VAL A 80 -3.34 3.82 4.98
CA VAL A 80 -2.38 4.54 4.13
C VAL A 80 -2.07 3.74 2.87
N GLY A 81 -1.78 2.46 3.00
CA GLY A 81 -1.52 1.58 1.85
C GLY A 81 -2.68 1.58 0.84
N VAL A 82 -3.91 1.35 1.31
CA VAL A 82 -5.11 1.33 0.45
C VAL A 82 -5.34 2.67 -0.24
N ILE A 83 -5.29 3.77 0.52
CA ILE A 83 -5.59 5.11 -0.02
C ILE A 83 -4.49 5.57 -0.97
N ALA A 84 -3.21 5.40 -0.60
CA ALA A 84 -2.10 5.84 -1.45
C ALA A 84 -2.04 5.04 -2.76
N VAL A 85 -2.13 3.70 -2.69
CA VAL A 85 -2.17 2.87 -3.91
C VAL A 85 -3.44 3.15 -4.72
N GLY A 86 -4.58 3.39 -4.05
CA GLY A 86 -5.83 3.77 -4.68
C GLY A 86 -5.73 5.08 -5.46
N ILE A 87 -5.14 6.13 -4.88
CA ILE A 87 -4.87 7.42 -5.56
C ILE A 87 -3.99 7.18 -6.79
N GLY A 88 -2.86 6.49 -6.61
CA GLY A 88 -1.93 6.19 -7.70
C GLY A 88 -2.59 5.40 -8.83
N ALA A 89 -3.38 4.37 -8.48
CA ALA A 89 -4.09 3.54 -9.45
C ALA A 89 -5.17 4.34 -10.19
N VAL A 90 -6.07 5.02 -9.49
CA VAL A 90 -7.17 5.76 -10.12
C VAL A 90 -6.64 6.86 -11.04
N VAL A 91 -5.76 7.73 -10.53
CA VAL A 91 -5.21 8.83 -11.32
C VAL A 91 -4.31 8.32 -12.45
N GLY A 92 -3.44 7.34 -12.15
CA GLY A 92 -2.53 6.76 -13.14
C GLY A 92 -3.27 6.02 -14.25
N VAL A 93 -4.29 5.22 -13.90
CA VAL A 93 -5.11 4.51 -14.91
C VAL A 93 -5.83 5.51 -15.81
N LEU A 94 -6.43 6.57 -15.28
CA LEU A 94 -7.08 7.60 -16.09
C LEU A 94 -6.10 8.28 -17.06
N ILE A 95 -4.91 8.66 -16.59
CA ILE A 95 -3.86 9.24 -17.44
C ILE A 95 -3.41 8.23 -18.49
N GLY A 96 -3.19 6.97 -18.11
CA GLY A 96 -2.76 5.91 -19.04
C GLY A 96 -3.80 5.59 -20.11
N ILE A 97 -5.10 5.60 -19.76
CA ILE A 97 -6.21 5.46 -20.73
C ILE A 97 -6.18 6.62 -21.73
N LEU A 98 -6.15 7.87 -21.24
CA LEU A 98 -6.15 9.05 -22.11
C LEU A 98 -4.95 9.05 -23.04
N SER A 99 -3.77 8.76 -22.52
CA SER A 99 -2.51 8.69 -23.25
C SER A 99 -2.53 7.55 -24.30
N GLY A 100 -2.86 6.34 -23.89
CA GLY A 100 -2.84 5.16 -24.78
C GLY A 100 -3.95 5.13 -25.83
N TYR A 101 -5.11 5.75 -25.51
CA TYR A 101 -6.25 5.77 -26.44
C TYR A 101 -6.18 6.93 -27.44
N VAL A 102 -5.92 8.16 -26.97
CA VAL A 102 -5.90 9.36 -27.83
C VAL A 102 -4.61 9.43 -28.65
N GLY A 103 -3.46 9.12 -28.01
CA GLY A 103 -2.16 9.17 -28.67
C GLY A 103 -1.71 10.59 -29.07
N GLY A 104 -0.75 10.68 -30.00
CA GLY A 104 -0.28 11.92 -30.56
C GLY A 104 0.34 12.88 -29.52
N TRP A 105 0.12 14.19 -29.69
CA TRP A 105 0.70 15.22 -28.81
C TRP A 105 0.22 15.13 -27.34
N LEU A 106 -1.02 14.66 -27.14
CA LEU A 106 -1.56 14.49 -25.78
C LEU A 106 -0.82 13.39 -25.03
N ASP A 107 -0.53 12.28 -25.71
CA ASP A 107 0.30 11.19 -25.15
C ASP A 107 1.68 11.72 -24.76
N GLU A 108 2.34 12.45 -25.67
CA GLU A 108 3.65 13.01 -25.42
C GLU A 108 3.64 14.00 -24.24
N ALA A 109 2.67 14.90 -24.17
CA ALA A 109 2.54 15.88 -23.10
C ALA A 109 2.30 15.20 -21.73
N LEU A 110 1.37 14.21 -21.68
CA LEU A 110 1.08 13.48 -20.44
C LEU A 110 2.28 12.67 -19.98
N MET A 111 2.98 12.00 -20.89
CA MET A 111 4.16 11.20 -20.52
C MET A 111 5.32 12.09 -20.07
N ARG A 112 5.53 13.27 -20.64
CA ARG A 112 6.51 14.25 -20.13
C ARG A 112 6.19 14.71 -18.70
N LEU A 113 4.91 14.94 -18.39
CA LEU A 113 4.48 15.26 -17.03
C LEU A 113 4.76 14.08 -16.08
N ILE A 114 4.45 12.86 -16.49
CA ILE A 114 4.74 11.64 -15.73
C ILE A 114 6.24 11.47 -15.49
N ASP A 115 7.07 11.75 -16.51
CA ASP A 115 8.53 11.71 -16.40
C ASP A 115 9.05 12.75 -15.43
N ALA A 116 8.51 13.97 -15.46
CA ALA A 116 8.86 15.03 -14.52
C ALA A 116 8.54 14.63 -13.06
N ILE A 117 7.36 14.03 -12.80
CA ILE A 117 6.99 13.54 -11.46
C ILE A 117 7.97 12.44 -11.01
N GLN A 118 8.33 11.50 -11.89
CA GLN A 118 9.22 10.39 -11.55
C GLN A 118 10.70 10.82 -11.43
N GLY A 119 11.08 11.96 -11.99
CA GLY A 119 12.41 12.55 -11.84
C GLY A 119 12.75 12.94 -10.40
N PHE A 120 11.74 13.12 -9.55
CA PHE A 120 11.92 13.37 -8.12
C PHE A 120 11.86 12.08 -7.32
N PRO A 121 12.83 11.81 -6.43
CA PRO A 121 12.73 10.69 -5.49
C PRO A 121 11.45 10.79 -4.65
N ALA A 122 10.66 9.69 -4.59
CA ALA A 122 9.35 9.68 -3.94
C ALA A 122 9.36 10.22 -2.51
N ILE A 123 10.38 9.84 -1.70
CA ILE A 123 10.54 10.33 -0.33
C ILE A 123 10.81 11.84 -0.28
N LEU A 124 11.63 12.37 -1.19
CA LEU A 124 11.90 13.81 -1.24
C LEU A 124 10.66 14.60 -1.66
N SER A 125 9.87 14.07 -2.59
CA SER A 125 8.58 14.68 -2.96
C SER A 125 7.63 14.70 -1.77
N ALA A 126 7.53 13.62 -1.01
CA ALA A 126 6.71 13.56 0.20
C ALA A 126 7.19 14.51 1.30
N LEU A 127 8.52 14.66 1.46
CA LEU A 127 9.12 15.67 2.36
C LEU A 127 8.73 17.09 1.94
N LEU A 128 8.84 17.40 0.65
CA LEU A 128 8.49 18.71 0.11
C LEU A 128 7.00 19.01 0.33
N PHE A 129 6.11 18.05 0.05
CA PHE A 129 4.68 18.19 0.34
C PHE A 129 4.42 18.47 1.82
N SER A 130 5.09 17.74 2.71
CA SER A 130 4.92 17.92 4.16
C SER A 130 5.55 19.23 4.68
N ALA A 131 6.50 19.81 3.97
CA ALA A 131 7.07 21.12 4.30
C ALA A 131 6.16 22.27 3.89
N VAL A 132 5.40 22.10 2.79
CA VAL A 132 4.47 23.12 2.29
C VAL A 132 3.11 23.04 3.01
N PHE A 133 2.66 21.82 3.31
CA PHE A 133 1.40 21.55 4.00
C PHE A 133 1.68 21.11 5.44
N THR A 134 0.70 21.26 6.32
CA THR A 134 0.82 20.78 7.72
C THR A 134 1.08 19.27 7.74
N PRO A 135 2.14 18.79 8.43
CA PRO A 135 2.42 17.36 8.53
C PRO A 135 1.22 16.58 9.07
N GLY A 136 0.96 15.41 8.49
CA GLY A 136 -0.14 14.57 8.92
C GLY A 136 -0.39 13.40 7.99
N ILE A 137 -1.19 12.44 8.45
CA ILE A 137 -1.47 11.20 7.74
C ILE A 137 -2.07 11.45 6.35
N ALA A 138 -3.00 12.42 6.22
CA ALA A 138 -3.66 12.71 4.94
C ALA A 138 -2.67 13.22 3.89
N ILE A 139 -1.74 14.10 4.28
CA ILE A 139 -0.70 14.62 3.38
C ILE A 139 0.26 13.50 2.97
N SER A 140 0.64 12.62 3.90
CA SER A 140 1.45 11.44 3.58
C SER A 140 0.76 10.51 2.58
N MET A 141 -0.54 10.24 2.77
CA MET A 141 -1.34 9.42 1.85
C MET A 141 -1.34 9.99 0.42
N VAL A 142 -1.58 11.31 0.30
CA VAL A 142 -1.59 12.00 -0.99
C VAL A 142 -0.20 12.01 -1.62
N ALA A 143 0.84 12.34 -0.86
CA ALA A 143 2.21 12.41 -1.36
C ALA A 143 2.71 11.04 -1.86
N ILE A 144 2.47 9.96 -1.10
CA ILE A 144 2.79 8.59 -1.51
C ILE A 144 1.94 8.20 -2.73
N GLY A 145 0.65 8.56 -2.73
CA GLY A 145 -0.26 8.28 -3.84
C GLY A 145 0.19 8.92 -5.16
N ILE A 146 0.61 10.18 -5.13
CA ILE A 146 1.15 10.88 -6.31
C ILE A 146 2.41 10.17 -6.83
N ALA A 147 3.27 9.66 -5.95
CA ALA A 147 4.47 8.94 -6.36
C ALA A 147 4.16 7.60 -7.07
N PHE A 148 2.97 7.02 -6.87
CA PHE A 148 2.54 5.82 -7.60
C PHE A 148 1.88 6.12 -8.95
N VAL A 149 1.39 7.33 -9.19
CA VAL A 149 0.73 7.71 -10.46
C VAL A 149 1.56 7.33 -11.70
N PRO A 150 2.88 7.61 -11.78
CA PRO A 150 3.69 7.27 -12.94
C PRO A 150 3.71 5.78 -13.27
N ILE A 151 3.75 4.91 -12.24
CA ILE A 151 3.82 3.46 -12.40
C ILE A 151 2.53 2.96 -13.05
N PHE A 152 1.37 3.35 -12.51
CA PHE A 152 0.07 2.93 -13.05
C PHE A 152 -0.23 3.56 -14.41
N ALA A 153 0.17 4.82 -14.64
CA ALA A 153 -0.03 5.49 -15.93
C ALA A 153 0.73 4.78 -17.06
N ARG A 154 2.01 4.46 -16.86
CA ARG A 154 2.82 3.76 -17.85
C ARG A 154 2.34 2.33 -18.10
N LEU A 155 1.98 1.61 -17.04
CA LEU A 155 1.45 0.25 -17.16
C LEU A 155 0.15 0.24 -17.96
N THR A 156 -0.79 1.13 -17.64
CA THR A 156 -2.06 1.25 -18.36
C THR A 156 -1.84 1.65 -19.81
N ARG A 157 -1.02 2.68 -20.05
CA ARG A 157 -0.68 3.11 -21.42
C ARG A 157 -0.10 1.96 -22.25
N GLY A 158 0.89 1.23 -21.71
CA GLY A 158 1.50 0.09 -22.40
C GLY A 158 0.49 -0.99 -22.77
N SER A 159 -0.38 -1.36 -21.82
CA SER A 159 -1.45 -2.32 -22.06
C SER A 159 -2.45 -1.84 -23.12
N PHE A 160 -2.80 -0.56 -23.13
CA PHE A 160 -3.69 0.03 -24.13
C PHE A 160 -3.05 0.00 -25.53
N LEU A 161 -1.78 0.35 -25.66
CA LEU A 161 -1.06 0.31 -26.94
C LEU A 161 -0.96 -1.12 -27.49
N GLU A 162 -0.79 -2.13 -26.63
CA GLU A 162 -0.77 -3.53 -27.03
C GLU A 162 -2.15 -4.03 -27.47
N LEU A 163 -3.21 -3.66 -26.73
CA LEU A 163 -4.55 -4.22 -26.93
C LEU A 163 -5.32 -3.53 -28.05
N ARG A 164 -5.07 -2.25 -28.35
CA ARG A 164 -5.84 -1.50 -29.35
C ARG A 164 -5.79 -2.09 -30.74
N ASP A 165 -4.70 -2.78 -31.09
CA ASP A 165 -4.45 -3.36 -32.40
C ASP A 165 -4.83 -4.87 -32.45
N ARG A 166 -5.43 -5.42 -31.37
CA ARG A 166 -5.90 -6.80 -31.31
C ARG A 166 -7.20 -6.99 -32.10
N GLU A 167 -7.35 -8.15 -32.74
CA GLU A 167 -8.47 -8.49 -33.63
C GLU A 167 -9.84 -8.24 -33.00
N PHE A 168 -10.03 -8.58 -31.72
CA PHE A 168 -11.31 -8.36 -31.03
C PHE A 168 -11.67 -6.89 -30.82
N VAL A 169 -10.66 -6.00 -30.68
CA VAL A 169 -10.86 -4.56 -30.59
C VAL A 169 -11.19 -3.99 -31.96
N LEU A 170 -10.45 -4.39 -33.00
CA LEU A 170 -10.70 -3.99 -34.40
C LEU A 170 -12.08 -4.44 -34.86
N ALA A 171 -12.49 -5.68 -34.53
CA ALA A 171 -13.82 -6.18 -34.83
C ALA A 171 -14.93 -5.36 -34.16
N ALA A 172 -14.77 -5.00 -32.87
CA ALA A 172 -15.73 -4.15 -32.16
C ALA A 172 -15.85 -2.78 -32.83
N GLN A 173 -14.74 -2.19 -33.26
CA GLN A 173 -14.72 -0.89 -33.97
C GLN A 173 -15.39 -1.02 -35.34
N ALA A 174 -15.12 -2.09 -36.10
CA ALA A 174 -15.75 -2.33 -37.38
C ALA A 174 -17.28 -2.50 -37.28
N LEU A 175 -17.78 -3.02 -36.16
CA LEU A 175 -19.20 -3.13 -35.85
C LEU A 175 -19.80 -1.82 -35.32
N GLY A 176 -19.04 -0.69 -35.32
CA GLY A 176 -19.52 0.62 -34.95
C GLY A 176 -19.53 0.89 -33.43
N ALA A 177 -18.77 0.13 -32.63
CA ALA A 177 -18.66 0.43 -31.19
C ALA A 177 -18.02 1.80 -30.96
N SER A 178 -18.65 2.61 -30.12
CA SER A 178 -18.12 3.93 -29.75
C SER A 178 -16.83 3.80 -28.92
N ALA A 179 -15.98 4.83 -28.97
CA ALA A 179 -14.73 4.90 -28.23
C ALA A 179 -14.85 4.55 -26.73
N PRO A 180 -15.78 5.15 -25.96
CA PRO A 180 -15.96 4.78 -24.55
C PRO A 180 -16.32 3.30 -24.37
N ARG A 181 -17.12 2.72 -25.28
CA ARG A 181 -17.51 1.32 -25.23
C ARG A 181 -16.31 0.40 -25.49
N VAL A 182 -15.47 0.73 -26.47
CA VAL A 182 -14.23 -0.02 -26.73
C VAL A 182 -13.32 0.01 -25.50
N VAL A 183 -13.10 1.18 -24.92
CA VAL A 183 -12.27 1.36 -23.74
C VAL A 183 -12.80 0.55 -22.54
N THR A 184 -14.08 0.74 -22.18
CA THR A 184 -14.63 0.17 -20.94
C THR A 184 -14.98 -1.31 -21.05
N CYS A 185 -15.41 -1.80 -22.22
CA CYS A 185 -15.89 -3.17 -22.39
C CYS A 185 -14.84 -4.11 -22.98
N HIS A 186 -13.85 -3.59 -23.69
CA HIS A 186 -12.90 -4.45 -24.42
C HIS A 186 -11.45 -4.27 -23.93
N VAL A 187 -10.97 -3.04 -23.74
CA VAL A 187 -9.56 -2.81 -23.37
C VAL A 187 -9.37 -2.86 -21.86
N LEU A 188 -10.09 -2.05 -21.09
CA LEU A 188 -9.92 -1.93 -19.65
C LEU A 188 -10.07 -3.28 -18.90
N PRO A 189 -11.06 -4.15 -19.19
CA PRO A 189 -11.15 -5.45 -18.50
C PRO A 189 -9.93 -6.35 -18.74
N ASN A 190 -9.29 -6.23 -19.91
CA ASN A 190 -8.08 -6.98 -20.25
C ASN A 190 -6.80 -6.37 -19.65
N THR A 191 -6.85 -5.11 -19.20
CA THR A 191 -5.75 -4.46 -18.45
C THR A 191 -5.84 -4.67 -16.95
N LEU A 192 -6.97 -5.15 -16.42
CA LEU A 192 -7.16 -5.34 -14.97
C LEU A 192 -6.16 -6.33 -14.33
N PRO A 193 -5.86 -7.51 -14.93
CA PRO A 193 -4.92 -8.44 -14.31
C PRO A 193 -3.54 -7.81 -14.00
N PRO A 194 -2.83 -7.18 -14.94
CA PRO A 194 -1.57 -6.53 -14.63
C PRO A 194 -1.71 -5.36 -13.65
N LEU A 195 -2.83 -4.63 -13.66
CA LEU A 195 -3.08 -3.55 -12.71
C LEU A 195 -3.28 -4.06 -11.28
N ILE A 196 -3.99 -5.19 -11.11
CA ILE A 196 -4.17 -5.83 -9.80
C ILE A 196 -2.82 -6.32 -9.27
N ILE A 197 -2.00 -6.97 -10.09
CA ILE A 197 -0.65 -7.40 -9.70
C ILE A 197 0.19 -6.18 -9.29
N GLN A 198 0.15 -5.10 -10.07
CA GLN A 198 0.88 -3.86 -9.73
C GLN A 198 0.39 -3.25 -8.41
N ALA A 199 -0.92 -3.24 -8.15
CA ALA A 199 -1.47 -2.75 -6.90
C ALA A 199 -0.99 -3.57 -5.70
N THR A 200 -0.98 -4.91 -5.81
CA THR A 200 -0.50 -5.77 -4.72
C THR A 200 0.99 -5.60 -4.43
N THR A 201 1.82 -5.40 -5.45
CA THR A 201 3.26 -5.15 -5.28
C THR A 201 3.58 -3.72 -4.82
N SER A 202 2.71 -2.76 -5.11
CA SER A 202 2.84 -1.37 -4.64
C SER A 202 2.47 -1.20 -3.16
N PHE A 203 1.61 -2.07 -2.63
CA PHE A 203 1.09 -1.94 -1.27
C PHE A 203 2.18 -2.06 -0.18
N PRO A 204 3.10 -3.06 -0.21
CA PRO A 204 4.22 -3.12 0.73
C PRO A 204 5.11 -1.87 0.68
N VAL A 205 5.32 -1.33 -0.53
CA VAL A 205 6.12 -0.11 -0.72
C VAL A 205 5.42 1.09 -0.08
N ALA A 206 4.09 1.19 -0.19
CA ALA A 206 3.31 2.25 0.45
C ALA A 206 3.39 2.19 1.98
N VAL A 207 3.31 0.99 2.57
CA VAL A 207 3.45 0.79 4.02
C VAL A 207 4.84 1.19 4.51
N LEU A 208 5.89 0.80 3.78
CA LEU A 208 7.27 1.21 4.10
C LEU A 208 7.47 2.73 3.96
N ALA A 209 6.91 3.34 2.93
CA ALA A 209 6.99 4.79 2.72
C ALA A 209 6.27 5.56 3.85
N GLU A 210 5.09 5.08 4.29
CA GLU A 210 4.39 5.63 5.46
C GLU A 210 5.24 5.52 6.71
N ALA A 211 5.78 4.34 6.98
CA ALA A 211 6.62 4.12 8.16
C ALA A 211 7.85 5.04 8.16
N ALA A 212 8.49 5.24 6.99
CA ALA A 212 9.63 6.16 6.85
C ALA A 212 9.22 7.62 7.09
N LEU A 213 8.08 8.08 6.52
CA LEU A 213 7.59 9.44 6.74
C LEU A 213 7.16 9.66 8.21
N ALA A 214 6.49 8.69 8.82
CA ALA A 214 6.10 8.75 10.22
C ALA A 214 7.33 8.76 11.15
N TYR A 215 8.36 7.96 10.83
CA TYR A 215 9.65 7.97 11.52
C TYR A 215 10.32 9.35 11.45
N LEU A 216 10.24 10.02 10.30
CA LEU A 216 10.73 11.39 10.13
C LEU A 216 9.83 12.45 10.79
N GLY A 217 8.67 12.07 11.32
CA GLY A 217 7.71 12.95 11.97
C GLY A 217 6.75 13.67 11.04
N LEU A 218 6.63 13.22 9.81
CA LEU A 218 5.79 13.81 8.76
C LEU A 218 4.50 13.03 8.52
N GLY A 219 4.41 11.81 9.06
CA GLY A 219 3.24 10.94 8.99
C GLY A 219 2.21 11.22 10.07
N THR A 220 1.71 10.14 10.67
CA THR A 220 0.78 10.17 11.79
C THR A 220 1.35 10.98 12.96
N GLN A 221 0.53 11.87 13.51
CA GLN A 221 0.90 12.73 14.62
C GLN A 221 0.39 12.17 15.97
N PRO A 222 1.13 12.38 17.08
CA PRO A 222 0.61 12.07 18.41
C PRO A 222 -0.78 12.68 18.65
N PRO A 223 -1.66 12.03 19.45
CA PRO A 223 -1.40 10.85 20.29
C PRO A 223 -1.60 9.51 19.56
N TYR A 224 -2.11 9.53 18.33
CA TYR A 224 -2.47 8.31 17.59
C TYR A 224 -1.25 7.49 17.21
N PRO A 225 -1.30 6.14 17.35
CA PRO A 225 -0.18 5.29 16.98
C PRO A 225 -0.12 5.02 15.47
N SER A 226 1.10 4.98 14.94
CA SER A 226 1.45 4.23 13.73
C SER A 226 2.77 3.51 14.00
N TRP A 227 3.04 2.44 13.27
CA TRP A 227 4.25 1.66 13.51
C TRP A 227 5.53 2.47 13.28
N GLY A 228 5.54 3.36 12.26
CA GLY A 228 6.66 4.26 12.00
C GLY A 228 6.88 5.29 13.10
N LEU A 229 5.81 5.88 13.64
CA LEU A 229 5.90 6.80 14.79
C LEU A 229 6.39 6.08 16.05
N MET A 230 5.94 4.83 16.28
CA MET A 230 6.43 4.03 17.41
C MET A 230 7.93 3.75 17.29
N LEU A 231 8.44 3.47 16.08
CA LEU A 231 9.88 3.31 15.83
C LEU A 231 10.66 4.60 16.09
N LYS A 232 10.12 5.75 15.69
CA LYS A 232 10.70 7.06 16.00
C LYS A 232 10.78 7.28 17.51
N ASP A 233 9.71 7.01 18.23
CA ASP A 233 9.66 7.17 19.68
C ASP A 233 10.66 6.21 20.38
N ALA A 234 10.82 4.99 19.87
CA ALA A 234 11.68 3.97 20.43
C ALA A 234 13.17 4.24 20.28
N GLN A 235 13.60 5.04 19.26
CA GLN A 235 15.04 5.22 18.92
C GLN A 235 15.89 5.66 20.11
N ASN A 236 15.37 6.51 21.00
CA ASN A 236 16.10 7.02 22.14
C ASN A 236 16.11 6.06 23.36
N PHE A 237 15.35 4.95 23.28
CA PHE A 237 15.15 4.00 24.36
C PHE A 237 15.60 2.58 24.02
N LEU A 238 16.29 2.36 22.89
CA LEU A 238 16.70 1.05 22.40
C LEU A 238 17.56 0.29 23.41
N SER A 239 18.46 0.97 24.11
CA SER A 239 19.31 0.36 25.13
C SER A 239 18.58 -0.02 26.42
N MET A 240 17.44 0.62 26.69
CA MET A 240 16.65 0.40 27.93
C MET A 240 15.48 -0.57 27.67
N SER A 241 14.80 -0.44 26.52
CA SER A 241 13.65 -1.24 26.13
C SER A 241 13.68 -1.59 24.64
N PRO A 242 14.44 -2.61 24.24
CA PRO A 242 14.52 -3.02 22.83
C PRO A 242 13.16 -3.50 22.28
N TRP A 243 12.27 -3.96 23.14
CA TRP A 243 10.92 -4.42 22.83
C TRP A 243 10.09 -3.32 22.17
N PHE A 244 10.31 -2.08 22.56
CA PHE A 244 9.60 -0.91 22.06
C PHE A 244 9.83 -0.70 20.54
N ALA A 245 10.98 -1.09 19.99
CA ALA A 245 11.24 -1.07 18.55
C ALA A 245 10.96 -2.42 17.90
N LEU A 246 11.23 -3.54 18.60
CA LEU A 246 11.14 -4.88 18.03
C LEU A 246 9.73 -5.21 17.52
N PHE A 247 8.70 -4.91 18.32
CA PHE A 247 7.33 -5.29 17.98
C PHE A 247 6.73 -4.45 16.83
N PRO A 248 6.82 -3.11 16.81
CA PRO A 248 6.34 -2.36 15.64
C PRO A 248 7.18 -2.62 14.40
N GLY A 249 8.51 -2.81 14.52
CA GLY A 249 9.37 -3.23 13.43
C GLY A 249 9.00 -4.60 12.87
N GLY A 250 8.72 -5.56 13.75
CA GLY A 250 8.21 -6.89 13.40
C GLY A 250 6.86 -6.83 12.68
N ALA A 251 5.94 -5.96 13.12
CA ALA A 251 4.66 -5.77 12.47
C ALA A 251 4.82 -5.22 11.04
N ILE A 252 5.71 -4.25 10.81
CA ILE A 252 6.05 -3.77 9.47
C ILE A 252 6.63 -4.91 8.62
N ALA A 253 7.63 -5.63 9.15
CA ALA A 253 8.29 -6.72 8.44
C ALA A 253 7.32 -7.83 8.04
N LEU A 254 6.42 -8.26 8.95
CA LEU A 254 5.38 -9.25 8.67
C LEU A 254 4.38 -8.75 7.62
N THR A 255 4.00 -7.48 7.67
CA THR A 255 3.09 -6.87 6.69
C THR A 255 3.73 -6.88 5.30
N VAL A 256 4.96 -6.41 5.19
CA VAL A 256 5.71 -6.38 3.92
C VAL A 256 5.90 -7.80 3.38
N LEU A 257 6.29 -8.75 4.23
CA LEU A 257 6.46 -10.15 3.83
C LEU A 257 5.14 -10.76 3.34
N GLY A 258 4.06 -10.61 4.11
CA GLY A 258 2.75 -11.18 3.77
C GLY A 258 2.21 -10.63 2.45
N LEU A 259 2.32 -9.31 2.24
CA LEU A 259 1.86 -8.65 1.02
C LEU A 259 2.72 -8.99 -0.21
N ASN A 260 4.05 -9.12 -0.06
CA ASN A 260 4.91 -9.55 -1.16
C ASN A 260 4.61 -11.01 -1.55
N LEU A 261 4.51 -11.91 -0.58
CA LEU A 261 4.14 -13.31 -0.86
C LEU A 261 2.76 -13.43 -1.52
N LEU A 262 1.80 -12.60 -1.09
CA LEU A 262 0.48 -12.53 -1.71
C LEU A 262 0.57 -12.03 -3.16
N GLY A 263 1.34 -10.97 -3.41
CA GLY A 263 1.54 -10.38 -4.74
C GLY A 263 2.22 -11.35 -5.71
N ASP A 264 3.28 -12.01 -5.28
CA ASP A 264 4.00 -13.01 -6.07
C ASP A 264 3.10 -14.21 -6.38
N GLY A 265 2.39 -14.72 -5.38
CA GLY A 265 1.45 -15.82 -5.58
C GLY A 265 0.26 -15.45 -6.48
N LEU A 266 -0.22 -14.22 -6.43
CA LEU A 266 -1.26 -13.74 -7.33
C LEU A 266 -0.75 -13.60 -8.76
N ARG A 267 0.49 -13.16 -8.95
CA ARG A 267 1.15 -13.09 -10.25
C ARG A 267 1.24 -14.47 -10.89
N ASP A 268 1.69 -15.49 -10.12
CA ASP A 268 1.80 -16.87 -10.59
C ASP A 268 0.44 -17.46 -10.99
N LEU A 269 -0.64 -17.11 -10.26
CA LEU A 269 -2.00 -17.56 -10.54
C LEU A 269 -2.62 -16.90 -11.78
N LEU A 270 -2.24 -15.66 -12.07
CA LEU A 270 -2.77 -14.85 -13.18
C LEU A 270 -1.90 -14.96 -14.44
N ASP A 271 -0.72 -15.59 -14.39
CA ASP A 271 0.13 -15.79 -15.56
C ASP A 271 -0.47 -16.86 -16.48
N PRO A 272 -0.85 -16.50 -17.73
CA PRO A 272 -1.44 -17.46 -18.67
C PRO A 272 -0.45 -18.54 -19.17
N LYS A 273 0.86 -18.37 -18.93
CA LYS A 273 1.89 -19.33 -19.37
C LYS A 273 2.00 -20.55 -18.45
N THR A 274 1.38 -20.54 -17.29
CA THR A 274 1.35 -21.67 -16.34
C THR A 274 0.11 -22.56 -16.51
N THR A 275 -0.70 -22.31 -17.52
CA THR A 275 -1.86 -23.11 -17.93
C THR A 275 -1.54 -23.88 -19.20
#